data_fb9b810ed9131914bbfd885008610bd6
#
_entry.id   fb9b810ed9131914bbfd885008610bd6
#
_cell.length_a   1.000
_cell.length_b   1.000
_cell.length_c   1.000
_cell.angle_alpha   90.00
_cell.angle_beta   90.00
_cell.angle_gamma   90.00
#
_symmetry.space_group_name_H-M   'P 1'
#
loop_
_entity.id
_entity.type
_entity.pdbx_description
1 polymer ?
#
loop_
_entity_poly.entity_id
_entity_poly.type
_entity_poly.pdbx_seq_one_letter_code
_entity_poly.pdbx_strand_id
1 'polypeptide(L)'
;FISAPFGNYIKPKGTIPVTGTFTLHPKGFGNRNKFPQSYILWKLLKTLRYDTQLGGWVNKLGLSNPGLHKGLSSISYRPNDVMSIAETERGDFQKMNHIIPLDQSLEINLSCPNVNDRLPMDGARVFINAGVFAKVKSRKWCIAKLSPLTSPEEIEFVIEELGFKQIHFSNSLPLPNGRGGLSGSTLKPHPMK
;
A
#
# COMPACT_ATOMS: atom_id res chain seq x y z
N PHE A 1 13.40 5.00 1.91
CA PHE A 1 12.38 3.97 2.11
C PHE A 1 12.53 2.83 1.10
N ILE A 2 12.24 1.60 1.54
CA ILE A 2 12.05 0.44 0.64
C ILE A 2 10.56 0.16 0.61
N SER A 3 9.92 0.39 -0.54
CA SER A 3 8.47 0.27 -0.69
C SER A 3 7.93 -1.14 -0.46
N ALA A 4 6.71 -1.25 0.05
CA ALA A 4 5.97 -2.50 0.10
C ALA A 4 5.72 -3.06 -1.33
N PRO A 5 5.81 -4.39 -1.56
CA PRO A 5 6.05 -5.44 -0.55
C PRO A 5 7.54 -5.75 -0.31
N PHE A 6 8.47 -5.07 -0.98
CA PHE A 6 9.89 -5.41 -0.94
C PHE A 6 10.50 -5.23 0.46
N GLY A 7 10.03 -4.26 1.25
CA GLY A 7 10.43 -4.09 2.64
C GLY A 7 10.16 -5.29 3.56
N ASN A 8 9.31 -6.24 3.13
CA ASN A 8 9.12 -7.51 3.83
C ASN A 8 10.36 -8.42 3.74
N TYR A 9 11.17 -8.26 2.69
CA TYR A 9 12.23 -9.21 2.33
C TYR A 9 13.62 -8.56 2.35
N ILE A 10 13.69 -7.28 1.99
CA ILE A 10 14.96 -6.55 1.78
C ILE A 10 15.03 -5.40 2.78
N LYS A 11 16.01 -5.43 3.67
CA LYS A 11 16.21 -4.42 4.72
C LYS A 11 17.68 -3.96 4.76
N PRO A 12 18.18 -3.26 3.73
CA PRO A 12 19.54 -2.78 3.72
C PRO A 12 19.83 -1.82 4.89
N LYS A 13 21.08 -1.79 5.34
CA LYS A 13 21.50 -0.85 6.40
C LYS A 13 21.25 0.61 5.94
N GLY A 14 20.72 1.43 6.82
CA GLY A 14 20.43 2.84 6.53
C GLY A 14 19.13 3.09 5.77
N THR A 15 18.33 2.05 5.51
CA THR A 15 17.01 2.20 4.88
C THR A 15 15.87 1.98 5.88
N ILE A 16 14.72 2.57 5.56
CA ILE A 16 13.46 2.36 6.30
C ILE A 16 12.59 1.43 5.47
N PRO A 17 12.39 0.16 5.89
CA PRO A 17 11.56 -0.78 5.16
C PRO A 17 10.07 -0.48 5.40
N VAL A 18 9.29 -0.52 4.33
CA VAL A 18 7.83 -0.49 4.36
C VAL A 18 7.32 -1.91 4.17
N THR A 19 6.73 -2.47 5.20
CA THR A 19 6.21 -3.84 5.23
C THR A 19 4.73 -3.88 4.84
N GLY A 20 4.25 -4.96 4.26
CA GLY A 20 2.87 -5.11 3.80
C GLY A 20 2.77 -5.03 2.28
N THR A 21 1.75 -4.52 1.69
CA THR A 21 0.56 -3.84 2.25
C THR A 21 -0.39 -4.86 2.87
N PHE A 22 -0.89 -4.58 4.07
CA PHE A 22 -1.86 -5.44 4.76
C PHE A 22 -3.28 -4.90 4.60
N THR A 23 -4.24 -5.79 4.44
CA THR A 23 -5.67 -5.53 4.52
C THR A 23 -6.21 -6.05 5.85
N LEU A 24 -7.39 -5.61 6.27
CA LEU A 24 -7.99 -6.07 7.54
C LEU A 24 -8.05 -7.60 7.59
N HIS A 25 -8.57 -8.21 6.53
CA HIS A 25 -8.67 -9.66 6.35
C HIS A 25 -7.62 -10.19 5.38
N PRO A 26 -7.23 -11.47 5.47
CA PRO A 26 -6.34 -12.10 4.50
C PRO A 26 -6.89 -12.03 3.08
N LYS A 27 -6.07 -11.64 2.11
CA LYS A 27 -6.47 -11.48 0.70
C LYS A 27 -5.63 -12.31 -0.26
N GLY A 28 -6.27 -12.83 -1.28
CA GLY A 28 -5.63 -13.56 -2.38
C GLY A 28 -4.81 -14.76 -1.91
N PHE A 29 -3.75 -15.06 -2.64
CA PHE A 29 -2.84 -16.16 -2.31
C PHE A 29 -1.93 -15.89 -1.09
N GLY A 30 -1.94 -14.69 -0.53
CA GLY A 30 -1.28 -14.37 0.74
C GLY A 30 -2.00 -14.96 1.96
N ASN A 31 -3.21 -15.49 1.79
CA ASN A 31 -3.94 -16.17 2.84
C ASN A 31 -3.29 -17.54 3.16
N ARG A 32 -2.40 -17.54 4.16
CA ARG A 32 -1.61 -18.72 4.56
C ARG A 32 -2.46 -19.88 5.12
N ASN A 33 -3.71 -19.62 5.50
CA ASN A 33 -4.64 -20.67 5.92
C ASN A 33 -5.16 -21.47 4.72
N LYS A 34 -5.11 -20.91 3.51
CA LYS A 34 -5.57 -21.56 2.27
C LYS A 34 -4.44 -22.11 1.40
N PHE A 35 -3.22 -21.52 1.52
CA PHE A 35 -2.12 -21.82 0.59
C PHE A 35 -0.80 -22.06 1.32
N PRO A 36 -0.06 -23.13 0.98
CA PRO A 36 1.27 -23.39 1.51
C PRO A 36 2.28 -22.34 1.04
N GLN A 37 3.37 -22.16 1.79
CA GLN A 37 4.36 -21.10 1.51
C GLN A 37 5.05 -21.25 0.15
N SER A 38 5.29 -22.47 -0.30
CA SER A 38 5.84 -22.79 -1.62
C SER A 38 4.95 -22.29 -2.76
N TYR A 39 3.64 -22.46 -2.61
CA TYR A 39 2.65 -21.94 -3.56
C TYR A 39 2.64 -20.41 -3.60
N ILE A 40 2.74 -19.77 -2.44
CA ILE A 40 2.78 -18.31 -2.34
C ILE A 40 4.01 -17.75 -3.08
N LEU A 41 5.19 -18.35 -2.85
CA LEU A 41 6.42 -17.92 -3.51
C LEU A 41 6.35 -18.12 -5.02
N TRP A 42 5.85 -19.28 -5.47
CA TRP A 42 5.69 -19.57 -6.89
C TRP A 42 4.70 -18.59 -7.58
N LYS A 43 3.58 -18.26 -6.92
CA LYS A 43 2.62 -17.25 -7.42
C LYS A 43 3.25 -15.86 -7.47
N LEU A 44 4.03 -15.48 -6.45
CA LEU A 44 4.72 -14.19 -6.42
C LEU A 44 5.63 -14.03 -7.64
N LEU A 45 6.44 -15.05 -7.94
CA LEU A 45 7.33 -15.05 -9.09
C LEU A 45 6.57 -14.97 -10.43
N LYS A 46 5.42 -15.64 -10.54
CA LYS A 46 4.59 -15.61 -11.76
C LYS A 46 3.79 -14.33 -11.95
N THR A 47 3.55 -13.56 -10.88
CA THR A 47 2.81 -12.32 -10.98
C THR A 47 3.65 -11.12 -11.42
N LEU A 48 4.97 -11.25 -11.38
CA LEU A 48 5.90 -10.19 -11.76
C LEU A 48 6.55 -10.56 -13.11
N ARG A 49 6.40 -9.69 -14.09
CA ARG A 49 7.03 -9.86 -15.42
C ARG A 49 7.51 -8.50 -15.94
N TYR A 50 8.60 -8.53 -16.68
CA TYR A 50 9.03 -7.37 -17.46
C TYR A 50 8.27 -7.33 -18.79
N ASP A 51 7.69 -6.18 -19.12
CA ASP A 51 7.00 -5.93 -20.38
C ASP A 51 7.90 -5.03 -21.23
N THR A 52 8.45 -5.58 -22.30
CA THR A 52 9.39 -4.87 -23.18
C THR A 52 8.73 -3.76 -23.98
N GLN A 53 7.45 -3.89 -24.31
CA GLN A 53 6.70 -2.87 -25.04
C GLN A 53 6.39 -1.66 -24.14
N LEU A 54 6.10 -1.91 -22.86
CA LEU A 54 5.82 -0.87 -21.89
C LEU A 54 7.09 -0.34 -21.20
N GLY A 55 8.24 -0.99 -21.41
CA GLY A 55 9.52 -0.62 -20.79
C GLY A 55 9.52 -0.71 -19.26
N GLY A 56 8.72 -1.60 -18.67
CA GLY A 56 8.55 -1.64 -17.23
C GLY A 56 8.10 -3.00 -16.67
N TRP A 57 8.08 -3.09 -15.35
CA TRP A 57 7.64 -4.27 -14.63
C TRP A 57 6.12 -4.24 -14.42
N VAL A 58 5.45 -5.30 -14.83
CA VAL A 58 4.02 -5.51 -14.59
C VAL A 58 3.84 -6.52 -13.47
N ASN A 59 3.01 -6.18 -12.48
CA ASN A 59 2.65 -7.08 -11.39
C ASN A 59 1.13 -7.28 -11.29
N LYS A 60 0.74 -8.50 -10.93
CA LYS A 60 -0.66 -8.90 -10.67
C LYS A 60 -0.84 -9.42 -9.25
N LEU A 61 -0.14 -8.84 -8.28
CA LEU A 61 -0.17 -9.29 -6.89
C LEU A 61 -1.55 -9.15 -6.23
N GLY A 62 -2.37 -8.18 -6.66
CA GLY A 62 -3.75 -8.01 -6.19
C GLY A 62 -3.87 -7.78 -4.69
N LEU A 63 -2.89 -7.13 -4.05
CA LEU A 63 -2.81 -6.96 -2.59
C LEU A 63 -2.79 -8.30 -1.83
N SER A 64 -2.30 -9.37 -2.42
CA SER A 64 -2.22 -10.67 -1.73
C SER A 64 -1.38 -10.56 -0.46
N ASN A 65 -2.01 -10.77 0.70
CA ASN A 65 -1.39 -10.61 2.01
C ASN A 65 -2.07 -11.48 3.07
N PRO A 66 -1.41 -11.76 4.22
CA PRO A 66 -1.93 -12.64 5.25
C PRO A 66 -2.93 -11.95 6.23
N GLY A 67 -3.30 -10.71 5.97
CA GLY A 67 -4.16 -9.90 6.84
C GLY A 67 -3.41 -9.17 7.96
N LEU A 68 -4.04 -8.15 8.53
CA LEU A 68 -3.46 -7.25 9.52
C LEU A 68 -2.99 -7.98 10.78
N HIS A 69 -3.82 -8.84 11.36
CA HIS A 69 -3.46 -9.56 12.59
C HIS A 69 -2.19 -10.40 12.42
N LYS A 70 -2.06 -11.08 11.28
CA LYS A 70 -0.85 -11.86 10.99
C LYS A 70 0.34 -10.94 10.69
N GLY A 71 0.10 -9.80 10.06
CA GLY A 71 1.10 -8.77 9.87
C GLY A 71 1.68 -8.27 11.19
N LEU A 72 0.83 -7.93 12.14
CA LEU A 72 1.24 -7.47 13.47
C LEU A 72 1.98 -8.54 14.29
N SER A 73 1.62 -9.81 14.15
CA SER A 73 2.16 -10.91 14.99
C SER A 73 3.39 -11.60 14.41
N SER A 74 3.58 -11.61 13.09
CA SER A 74 4.56 -12.50 12.44
C SER A 74 5.68 -11.79 11.68
N ILE A 75 5.57 -10.52 11.45
CA ILE A 75 6.67 -9.75 10.89
C ILE A 75 7.53 -9.32 12.05
N SER A 76 8.85 -9.59 11.96
CA SER A 76 9.85 -9.11 12.93
C SER A 76 9.73 -7.60 13.00
N TYR A 77 8.81 -7.16 13.85
CA TYR A 77 8.45 -5.80 14.01
C TYR A 77 9.62 -5.05 14.62
N ARG A 78 10.22 -4.18 13.85
CA ARG A 78 11.21 -3.25 14.37
C ARG A 78 10.49 -1.92 14.62
N PRO A 79 10.75 -1.24 15.74
CA PRO A 79 10.09 0.03 16.07
C PRO A 79 10.19 1.11 15.00
N ASN A 80 11.14 0.98 14.07
CA ASN A 80 11.35 1.92 12.97
C ASN A 80 10.77 1.45 11.63
N ASP A 81 10.22 0.22 11.54
CA ASP A 81 9.62 -0.26 10.31
C ASP A 81 8.27 0.44 10.09
N VAL A 82 7.99 0.82 8.86
CA VAL A 82 6.70 1.39 8.46
C VAL A 82 5.79 0.27 7.98
N MET A 83 4.57 0.19 8.49
CA MET A 83 3.57 -0.77 8.05
C MET A 83 2.66 -0.14 7.01
N SER A 84 2.61 -0.71 5.81
CA SER A 84 1.67 -0.31 4.77
C SER A 84 0.33 -1.03 4.94
N ILE A 85 -0.76 -0.28 4.94
CA ILE A 85 -2.13 -0.78 5.06
C ILE A 85 -3.01 -0.25 3.92
N ALA A 86 -4.04 -1.01 3.56
CA ALA A 86 -5.04 -0.61 2.58
C ALA A 86 -6.44 -1.05 2.98
N GLU A 87 -7.42 -0.19 2.71
CA GLU A 87 -8.83 -0.53 2.83
C GLU A 87 -9.27 -1.34 1.60
N THR A 88 -10.01 -2.41 1.81
CA THR A 88 -10.61 -3.21 0.75
C THR A 88 -12.13 -3.24 0.82
N GLU A 89 -12.67 -3.08 2.01
CA GLU A 89 -14.10 -2.96 2.27
C GLU A 89 -14.36 -1.67 3.04
N ARG A 90 -15.53 -1.11 2.85
CA ARG A 90 -15.94 0.12 3.54
C ARG A 90 -15.84 -0.04 5.06
N GLY A 91 -15.12 0.86 5.70
CA GLY A 91 -14.96 0.88 7.16
C GLY A 91 -13.80 0.02 7.68
N ASP A 92 -13.00 -0.59 6.79
CA ASP A 92 -11.82 -1.33 7.22
C ASP A 92 -10.83 -0.43 7.96
N PHE A 93 -10.61 0.81 7.50
CA PHE A 93 -9.69 1.74 8.15
C PHE A 93 -10.10 2.09 9.58
N GLN A 94 -11.39 2.26 9.85
CA GLN A 94 -11.88 2.48 11.21
C GLN A 94 -11.59 1.27 12.10
N LYS A 95 -11.86 0.05 11.63
CA LYS A 95 -11.56 -1.19 12.37
C LYS A 95 -10.06 -1.35 12.59
N MET A 96 -9.24 -1.10 11.56
CA MET A 96 -7.78 -1.16 11.65
C MET A 96 -7.23 -0.16 12.68
N ASN A 97 -7.79 1.05 12.74
CA ASN A 97 -7.36 2.09 13.69
C ASN A 97 -7.55 1.67 15.16
N HIS A 98 -8.52 0.81 15.45
CA HIS A 98 -8.70 0.24 16.80
C HIS A 98 -7.72 -0.90 17.12
N ILE A 99 -7.15 -1.54 16.11
CA ILE A 99 -6.27 -2.71 16.27
C ILE A 99 -4.80 -2.31 16.27
N ILE A 100 -4.43 -1.30 15.46
CA ILE A 100 -3.05 -0.90 15.26
C ILE A 100 -2.57 -0.04 16.44
N PRO A 101 -1.41 -0.37 17.06
CA PRO A 101 -0.85 0.46 18.13
C PRO A 101 -0.68 1.93 17.73
N LEU A 102 -0.90 2.84 18.66
CA LEU A 102 -0.88 4.28 18.40
C LEU A 102 0.49 4.83 18.01
N ASP A 103 1.56 4.17 18.39
CA ASP A 103 2.97 4.53 18.08
C ASP A 103 3.47 3.88 16.78
N GLN A 104 2.67 2.95 16.19
CA GLN A 104 3.02 2.28 14.96
C GLN A 104 3.14 3.24 13.80
N SER A 105 4.32 3.29 13.16
CA SER A 105 4.53 4.03 11.92
C SER A 105 3.77 3.40 10.75
N LEU A 106 3.03 4.20 9.98
CA LEU A 106 2.15 3.73 8.93
C LEU A 106 2.41 4.38 7.57
N GLU A 107 2.22 3.59 6.52
CA GLU A 107 1.94 4.05 5.16
C GLU A 107 0.50 3.66 4.81
N ILE A 108 -0.33 4.64 4.53
CA ILE A 108 -1.72 4.43 4.12
C ILE A 108 -1.77 4.38 2.60
N ASN A 109 -2.00 3.20 2.04
CA ASN A 109 -2.04 3.00 0.59
C ASN A 109 -3.42 3.41 0.04
N LEU A 110 -3.54 4.65 -0.40
CA LEU A 110 -4.80 5.25 -0.86
C LEU A 110 -5.12 4.95 -2.32
N SER A 111 -4.15 4.49 -3.10
CA SER A 111 -4.25 4.41 -4.55
C SER A 111 -3.80 3.07 -5.11
N CYS A 112 -4.14 1.96 -4.45
CA CYS A 112 -3.78 0.66 -5.00
C CYS A 112 -4.59 0.33 -6.25
N PRO A 113 -3.97 0.21 -7.45
CA PRO A 113 -4.67 -0.12 -8.68
C PRO A 113 -5.22 -1.56 -8.73
N ASN A 114 -4.83 -2.38 -7.76
CA ASN A 114 -5.23 -3.79 -7.67
C ASN A 114 -6.53 -4.00 -6.86
N VAL A 115 -7.23 -2.93 -6.49
CA VAL A 115 -8.56 -2.98 -5.89
C VAL A 115 -9.56 -2.69 -6.99
N ASN A 116 -10.03 -3.74 -7.67
CA ASN A 116 -10.73 -3.68 -8.95
C ASN A 116 -12.14 -3.06 -8.93
N ASP A 117 -12.71 -2.73 -7.78
CA ASP A 117 -14.14 -2.38 -7.67
C ASP A 117 -14.39 -0.97 -7.11
N ARG A 118 -13.42 -0.07 -7.18
CA ARG A 118 -13.64 1.31 -6.73
C ARG A 118 -14.29 2.14 -7.82
N LEU A 119 -15.56 2.48 -7.61
CA LEU A 119 -16.21 3.55 -8.36
C LEU A 119 -15.50 4.89 -8.08
N PRO A 120 -15.48 5.84 -9.02
CA PRO A 120 -14.84 7.16 -8.82
C PRO A 120 -15.30 7.89 -7.55
N MET A 121 -16.55 7.71 -7.13
CA MET A 121 -17.09 8.27 -5.88
C MET A 121 -16.55 7.59 -4.61
N ASP A 122 -15.99 6.41 -4.68
CA ASP A 122 -15.40 5.72 -3.53
C ASP A 122 -13.99 6.24 -3.20
N GLY A 123 -13.32 6.89 -4.15
CA GLY A 123 -11.99 7.47 -3.94
C GLY A 123 -11.96 8.51 -2.83
N ALA A 124 -12.83 9.52 -2.89
CA ALA A 124 -12.92 10.57 -1.86
C ALA A 124 -13.23 9.99 -0.47
N ARG A 125 -14.11 8.98 -0.41
CA ARG A 125 -14.48 8.33 0.86
C ARG A 125 -13.33 7.55 1.48
N VAL A 126 -12.51 6.88 0.68
CA VAL A 126 -11.31 6.18 1.17
C VAL A 126 -10.34 7.19 1.77
N PHE A 127 -10.18 8.35 1.15
CA PHE A 127 -9.35 9.43 1.68
C PHE A 127 -9.89 9.90 3.03
N ILE A 128 -11.19 10.19 3.14
CA ILE A 128 -11.83 10.63 4.41
C ILE A 128 -11.62 9.58 5.51
N ASN A 129 -11.83 8.30 5.22
CA ASN A 129 -11.63 7.22 6.18
C ASN A 129 -10.17 7.12 6.65
N ALA A 130 -9.22 7.40 5.77
CA ALA A 130 -7.80 7.39 6.08
C ALA A 130 -7.37 8.51 7.04
N GLY A 131 -8.09 9.62 7.07
CA GLY A 131 -7.79 10.78 7.92
C GLY A 131 -7.74 10.46 9.42
N VAL A 132 -8.37 9.37 9.87
CA VAL A 132 -8.30 8.93 11.27
C VAL A 132 -6.86 8.61 11.72
N PHE A 133 -6.02 8.15 10.79
CA PHE A 133 -4.62 7.83 11.10
C PHE A 133 -3.73 9.07 11.20
N ALA A 134 -3.98 10.09 10.38
CA ALA A 134 -3.20 11.34 10.39
C ALA A 134 -3.35 12.11 11.70
N LYS A 135 -4.49 11.94 12.41
CA LYS A 135 -4.79 12.58 13.69
C LYS A 135 -3.98 12.02 14.87
N VAL A 136 -3.34 10.87 14.72
CA VAL A 136 -2.57 10.21 15.79
C VAL A 136 -1.16 10.78 15.83
N LYS A 137 -0.89 11.68 16.77
CA LYS A 137 0.38 12.43 16.88
C LYS A 137 1.58 11.59 17.36
N SER A 138 1.34 10.46 18.01
CA SER A 138 2.41 9.58 18.52
C SER A 138 3.17 8.82 17.44
N ARG A 139 2.65 8.77 16.21
CA ARG A 139 3.30 8.08 15.09
C ARG A 139 4.49 8.90 14.57
N LYS A 140 5.66 8.28 14.49
CA LYS A 140 6.83 8.90 13.86
C LYS A 140 6.60 9.14 12.35
N TRP A 141 5.96 8.17 11.69
CA TRP A 141 5.62 8.23 10.28
C TRP A 141 4.13 7.93 10.11
N CYS A 142 3.41 8.82 9.44
CA CYS A 142 2.06 8.59 8.93
C CYS A 142 1.99 9.12 7.50
N ILE A 143 2.26 8.24 6.55
CA ILE A 143 2.52 8.58 5.15
C ILE A 143 1.27 8.26 4.34
N ALA A 144 0.75 9.23 3.58
CA ALA A 144 -0.24 8.96 2.55
C ALA A 144 0.47 8.53 1.27
N LYS A 145 0.23 7.30 0.79
CA LYS A 145 0.75 6.83 -0.49
C LYS A 145 -0.26 7.04 -1.58
N LEU A 146 0.11 7.89 -2.54
CA LEU A 146 -0.73 8.33 -3.64
C LEU A 146 -0.26 7.76 -4.98
N SER A 147 -1.19 7.71 -5.94
CA SER A 147 -0.89 7.36 -7.33
C SER A 147 -0.16 8.51 -8.01
N PRO A 148 0.72 8.23 -9.00
CA PRO A 148 1.18 9.24 -9.93
C PRO A 148 0.07 9.96 -10.72
N LEU A 149 -1.15 9.39 -10.72
CA LEU A 149 -2.34 9.96 -11.37
C LEU A 149 -3.23 10.78 -10.42
N THR A 150 -2.86 10.89 -9.14
CA THR A 150 -3.62 11.68 -8.16
C THR A 150 -3.59 13.15 -8.58
N SER A 151 -4.76 13.80 -8.62
CA SER A 151 -4.85 15.20 -9.05
C SER A 151 -4.28 16.16 -8.01
N PRO A 152 -3.89 17.39 -8.41
CA PRO A 152 -3.43 18.40 -7.46
C PRO A 152 -4.46 18.69 -6.35
N GLU A 153 -5.75 18.71 -6.69
CA GLU A 153 -6.85 18.98 -5.77
C GLU A 153 -6.99 17.84 -4.74
N GLU A 154 -6.83 16.58 -5.18
CA GLU A 154 -6.81 15.43 -4.26
C GLU A 154 -5.61 15.47 -3.33
N ILE A 155 -4.45 15.93 -3.82
CA ILE A 155 -3.23 16.09 -3.01
C ILE A 155 -3.46 17.15 -1.93
N GLU A 156 -3.98 18.32 -2.33
CA GLU A 156 -4.31 19.42 -1.42
C GLU A 156 -5.30 18.94 -0.34
N PHE A 157 -6.36 18.24 -0.74
CA PHE A 157 -7.31 17.66 0.19
C PHE A 157 -6.66 16.71 1.21
N VAL A 158 -5.72 15.86 0.77
CA VAL A 158 -5.00 14.93 1.65
C VAL A 158 -4.11 15.67 2.66
N ILE A 159 -3.51 16.79 2.27
CA ILE A 159 -2.63 17.60 3.12
C ILE A 159 -3.46 18.45 4.06
N GLU A 160 -4.34 19.29 3.52
CA GLU A 160 -5.03 20.36 4.28
C GLU A 160 -6.19 19.81 5.10
N GLU A 161 -7.05 18.99 4.49
CA GLU A 161 -8.27 18.52 5.14
C GLU A 161 -8.05 17.27 6.00
N LEU A 162 -7.23 16.32 5.51
CA LEU A 162 -6.97 15.09 6.25
C LEU A 162 -5.78 15.21 7.21
N GLY A 163 -4.89 16.18 7.01
CA GLY A 163 -3.78 16.49 7.89
C GLY A 163 -2.57 15.58 7.74
N PHE A 164 -2.40 14.92 6.59
CA PHE A 164 -1.18 14.16 6.32
C PHE A 164 -0.01 15.10 6.07
N LYS A 165 1.07 14.94 6.84
CA LYS A 165 2.30 15.75 6.70
C LYS A 165 3.36 15.09 5.82
N GLN A 166 3.12 13.84 5.41
CA GLN A 166 4.08 13.04 4.65
C GLN A 166 3.35 12.34 3.50
N ILE A 167 3.84 12.58 2.30
CA ILE A 167 3.28 12.02 1.07
C ILE A 167 4.33 11.15 0.39
N HIS A 168 3.91 9.98 -0.06
CA HIS A 168 4.71 9.09 -0.90
C HIS A 168 4.09 9.00 -2.28
N PHE A 169 4.68 9.72 -3.24
CA PHE A 169 4.31 9.65 -4.64
C PHE A 169 5.00 8.49 -5.33
N SER A 170 4.50 7.30 -5.17
CA SER A 170 5.06 6.12 -5.83
C SER A 170 4.08 4.96 -5.72
N ASN A 171 3.38 4.69 -6.78
CA ASN A 171 2.58 3.49 -6.92
C ASN A 171 2.66 2.99 -8.36
N SER A 172 2.21 1.74 -8.59
CA SER A 172 2.09 1.22 -9.95
C SER A 172 0.95 1.94 -10.69
N LEU A 173 1.13 2.23 -11.98
CA LEU A 173 0.03 2.66 -12.84
C LEU A 173 -0.89 1.48 -13.14
N PRO A 174 -2.21 1.62 -13.00
CA PRO A 174 -3.15 0.60 -13.38
C PRO A 174 -3.11 0.37 -14.90
N LEU A 175 -3.00 -0.89 -15.31
CA LEU A 175 -3.13 -1.27 -16.70
C LEU A 175 -4.59 -1.61 -17.03
N PRO A 176 -5.07 -1.27 -18.25
CA PRO A 176 -6.43 -1.61 -18.68
C PRO A 176 -6.73 -3.11 -18.58
N ASN A 177 -8.03 -3.45 -18.47
CA ASN A 177 -8.53 -4.83 -18.51
C ASN A 177 -7.93 -5.77 -17.44
N GLY A 178 -7.63 -5.26 -16.25
CA GLY A 178 -7.11 -6.07 -15.15
C GLY A 178 -5.72 -6.68 -15.41
N ARG A 179 -4.94 -6.08 -16.32
CA ARG A 179 -3.58 -6.55 -16.65
C ARG A 179 -2.58 -6.38 -15.50
N GLY A 180 -2.99 -5.70 -14.41
CA GLY A 180 -2.15 -5.45 -13.23
C GLY A 180 -1.65 -4.01 -13.14
N GLY A 181 -0.60 -3.79 -12.37
CA GLY A 181 0.04 -2.48 -12.20
C GLY A 181 1.42 -2.45 -12.87
N LEU A 182 1.69 -1.39 -13.62
CA LEU A 182 2.98 -1.09 -14.24
C LEU A 182 3.88 -0.30 -13.28
N SER A 183 5.12 -0.71 -13.14
CA SER A 183 6.17 0.00 -12.39
C SER A 183 7.48 0.00 -13.16
N GLY A 184 8.34 0.98 -12.90
CA GLY A 184 9.66 1.10 -13.52
C GLY A 184 9.99 2.51 -13.96
N SER A 185 11.07 2.64 -14.73
CA SER A 185 11.63 3.92 -15.18
C SER A 185 10.70 4.75 -16.07
N THR A 186 9.68 4.14 -16.64
CA THR A 186 8.64 4.83 -17.44
C THR A 186 7.66 5.64 -16.58
N LEU A 187 7.60 5.37 -15.28
CA LEU A 187 6.83 6.18 -14.33
C LEU A 187 7.62 7.43 -13.99
N LYS A 188 7.42 8.49 -14.78
CA LYS A 188 7.96 9.80 -14.40
C LYS A 188 7.20 10.31 -13.18
N PRO A 189 7.90 10.79 -12.12
CA PRO A 189 7.23 11.49 -11.04
C PRO A 189 6.49 12.70 -11.63
N HIS A 190 5.30 12.96 -11.13
CA HIS A 190 4.56 14.17 -11.49
C HIS A 190 5.44 15.36 -11.12
N PRO A 191 5.73 16.31 -12.04
CA PRO A 191 6.46 17.51 -11.68
C PRO A 191 5.60 18.27 -10.66
N MET A 192 6.06 18.33 -9.42
CA MET A 192 5.53 19.31 -8.48
C MET A 192 5.92 20.68 -9.01
N LYS A 193 4.91 21.46 -9.39
CA LYS A 193 5.08 22.87 -9.70
C LYS A 193 5.10 23.69 -8.43
#